data_0ccbd6886bd5fe2b3c2add0e1d8784e7
#
_entry.id   0ccbd6886bd5fe2b3c2add0e1d8784e7
#
_cell.length_a   1.000
_cell.length_b   1.000
_cell.length_c   1.000
_cell.angle_alpha   90.00
_cell.angle_beta   90.00
_cell.angle_gamma   90.00
#
_symmetry.space_group_name_H-M   'P 1'
#
loop_
_entity.id
_entity.type
_entity.pdbx_description
1 polymer ?
#
loop_
_entity_poly.entity_id
_entity_poly.type
_entity_poly.pdbx_seq_one_letter_code
_entity_poly.pdbx_strand_id
1 'polypeptide(L)'
;MAEKLIPLEDAQSIVLSHVAPTDLVEIPVWQAAGFPLAEDAVADIDISPFANSAMDGYAVRSADLVQASGEAPVTLDVIGHEAAGHVFEGAIGAGETVRIMTGAPVPEGADAVVKYEIVEVLDGDGNEGSHVRFSAPAKVGENVRSAAEEAHAGDVVMHAGEVVAPAGAGLLASAGYASVKVHAAPRVGIISLGTELVAPGELPARGQIRDSNSSALMAETLDAGAEPVFYGIAPDDEQAIAELVHRAVQECDFVITSGGASAGDYDFVTALVRREGEVLFDRISMRPGKAITFGLLGGKPYLGLSGNPAAAYVGFEMLARPAIRKMRGFAEVARPVQQATLTHGVKKRQHRRFFDRATVLRDPETGELLVTEAKTQNSALLGTMQRANCLLRIDEGPCELKAGDVVDVVRVDLPEGTVL
;
A
#
# COMPACT_ATOMS: atom_id res chain seq x y z
N MET A 1 35.95 -27.26 1.52
CA MET A 1 35.49 -26.31 2.57
C MET A 1 33.97 -26.39 2.65
N ALA A 2 33.38 -26.41 3.84
CA ALA A 2 31.92 -26.37 3.97
C ALA A 2 31.40 -25.09 3.31
N GLU A 3 30.33 -25.17 2.49
CA GLU A 3 29.67 -24.04 1.88
C GLU A 3 29.20 -23.06 2.97
N LYS A 4 29.66 -21.81 2.95
CA LYS A 4 29.24 -20.81 3.92
C LYS A 4 27.88 -20.25 3.48
N LEU A 5 26.80 -20.74 4.09
CA LEU A 5 25.47 -20.16 3.95
C LEU A 5 25.32 -19.02 4.95
N ILE A 6 24.76 -17.87 4.54
CA ILE A 6 24.40 -16.81 5.47
C ILE A 6 22.92 -16.95 5.90
N PRO A 7 22.55 -16.53 7.14
CA PRO A 7 21.17 -16.42 7.56
C PRO A 7 20.39 -15.47 6.64
N LEU A 8 19.07 -15.66 6.56
CA LEU A 8 18.22 -14.78 5.73
C LEU A 8 18.22 -13.34 6.24
N GLU A 9 18.20 -13.16 7.55
CA GLU A 9 18.21 -11.82 8.18
C GLU A 9 19.48 -11.05 7.84
N ASP A 10 20.63 -11.72 7.84
CA ASP A 10 21.89 -11.12 7.42
C ASP A 10 21.85 -10.72 5.95
N ALA A 11 21.30 -11.59 5.08
CA ALA A 11 21.12 -11.29 3.66
C ALA A 11 20.20 -10.10 3.45
N GLN A 12 19.06 -10.05 4.14
CA GLN A 12 18.13 -8.92 4.10
C GLN A 12 18.78 -7.62 4.58
N SER A 13 19.51 -7.66 5.69
CA SER A 13 20.25 -6.52 6.23
C SER A 13 21.27 -5.98 5.23
N ILE A 14 22.03 -6.89 4.58
CA ILE A 14 23.00 -6.53 3.54
C ILE A 14 22.27 -5.86 2.36
N VAL A 15 21.21 -6.47 1.82
CA VAL A 15 20.46 -5.89 0.70
C VAL A 15 19.91 -4.51 1.06
N LEU A 16 19.25 -4.40 2.21
CA LEU A 16 18.65 -3.13 2.63
C LEU A 16 19.69 -2.04 2.92
N SER A 17 20.91 -2.38 3.37
CA SER A 17 21.97 -1.39 3.58
C SER A 17 22.58 -0.84 2.29
N HIS A 18 22.36 -1.51 1.15
CA HIS A 18 22.89 -1.11 -0.16
C HIS A 18 21.82 -0.52 -1.10
N VAL A 19 20.63 -0.24 -0.59
CA VAL A 19 19.58 0.49 -1.31
C VAL A 19 19.16 1.72 -0.51
N ALA A 20 18.84 2.80 -1.20
CA ALA A 20 18.33 4.04 -0.62
C ALA A 20 17.03 4.44 -1.33
N PRO A 21 16.20 5.29 -0.71
CA PRO A 21 15.08 5.90 -1.41
C PRO A 21 15.53 6.58 -2.70
N THR A 22 14.72 6.47 -3.74
CA THR A 22 14.92 7.12 -5.04
C THR A 22 14.72 8.63 -4.95
N ASP A 23 15.08 9.35 -6.02
CA ASP A 23 14.83 10.79 -6.11
C ASP A 23 13.35 11.12 -5.93
N LEU A 24 13.10 12.32 -5.40
CA LEU A 24 11.74 12.81 -5.22
C LEU A 24 11.14 13.29 -6.54
N VAL A 25 9.89 12.94 -6.75
CA VAL A 25 9.07 13.41 -7.86
C VAL A 25 7.78 14.01 -7.32
N GLU A 26 7.29 15.02 -8.00
CA GLU A 26 6.00 15.62 -7.70
C GLU A 26 4.93 14.99 -8.58
N ILE A 27 3.86 14.49 -7.96
CA ILE A 27 2.74 13.84 -8.67
C ILE A 27 1.42 14.49 -8.26
N PRO A 28 0.40 14.51 -9.15
CA PRO A 28 -0.94 14.95 -8.80
C PRO A 28 -1.48 14.20 -7.57
N VAL A 29 -2.13 14.89 -6.64
CA VAL A 29 -2.58 14.29 -5.36
C VAL A 29 -3.44 13.04 -5.55
N TRP A 30 -4.28 12.99 -6.59
CA TRP A 30 -5.14 11.85 -6.88
C TRP A 30 -4.35 10.59 -7.34
N GLN A 31 -3.10 10.74 -7.79
CA GLN A 31 -2.20 9.63 -8.13
C GLN A 31 -1.40 9.14 -6.93
N ALA A 32 -1.45 9.86 -5.80
CA ALA A 32 -0.64 9.52 -4.63
C ALA A 32 -1.13 8.28 -3.86
N ALA A 33 -2.34 7.81 -4.11
CA ALA A 33 -2.86 6.63 -3.43
C ALA A 33 -1.95 5.41 -3.60
N GLY A 34 -1.54 4.82 -2.47
CA GLY A 34 -0.57 3.71 -2.41
C GLY A 34 0.90 4.15 -2.32
N PHE A 35 1.19 5.46 -2.31
CA PHE A 35 2.54 5.98 -2.12
C PHE A 35 2.72 6.53 -0.69
N PRO A 36 3.87 6.34 -0.05
CA PRO A 36 4.21 7.08 1.15
C PRO A 36 4.57 8.53 0.79
N LEU A 37 4.12 9.48 1.61
CA LEU A 37 4.52 10.88 1.46
C LEU A 37 6.02 11.05 1.77
N ALA A 38 6.68 11.92 1.02
CA ALA A 38 8.09 12.24 1.26
C ALA A 38 8.30 13.31 2.36
N GLU A 39 7.28 14.10 2.66
CA GLU A 39 7.30 15.19 3.64
C GLU A 39 5.93 15.31 4.32
N ASP A 40 5.90 15.95 5.51
CA ASP A 40 4.65 16.23 6.21
C ASP A 40 3.75 17.13 5.37
N ALA A 41 2.46 16.82 5.35
CA ALA A 41 1.45 17.65 4.73
C ALA A 41 0.74 18.49 5.80
N VAL A 42 0.72 19.81 5.60
CA VAL A 42 0.19 20.79 6.54
C VAL A 42 -1.01 21.51 5.94
N ALA A 43 -2.10 21.65 6.68
CA ALA A 43 -3.26 22.39 6.23
C ALA A 43 -2.93 23.89 6.06
N ASP A 44 -3.22 24.46 4.90
CA ASP A 44 -3.00 25.88 4.62
C ASP A 44 -4.13 26.78 5.16
N ILE A 45 -5.30 26.21 5.37
CA ILE A 45 -6.49 26.83 5.98
C ILE A 45 -7.17 25.86 6.95
N ASP A 46 -8.10 26.36 7.75
CA ASP A 46 -9.00 25.51 8.55
C ASP A 46 -9.84 24.58 7.65
N ILE A 47 -9.97 23.33 8.02
CA ILE A 47 -10.82 22.34 7.33
C ILE A 47 -11.99 21.99 8.26
N SER A 48 -13.21 22.46 8.05
CA SER A 48 -13.79 23.46 7.13
C SER A 48 -13.41 24.89 7.51
N PRO A 49 -13.31 25.86 6.56
CA PRO A 49 -12.89 27.24 6.88
C PRO A 49 -13.95 28.09 7.59
N PHE A 50 -15.17 27.60 7.76
CA PHE A 50 -16.28 28.24 8.44
C PHE A 50 -17.20 27.21 9.08
N ALA A 51 -17.95 27.65 10.09
CA ALA A 51 -19.05 26.86 10.64
C ALA A 51 -20.17 26.73 9.59
N ASN A 52 -20.67 25.50 9.39
CA ASN A 52 -21.65 25.24 8.34
C ASN A 52 -22.79 24.36 8.83
N SER A 53 -23.91 24.41 8.10
CA SER A 53 -25.09 23.62 8.43
C SER A 53 -24.88 22.13 8.15
N ALA A 54 -25.24 21.30 9.11
CA ALA A 54 -25.28 19.85 8.93
C ALA A 54 -26.55 19.35 8.22
N MET A 55 -27.58 20.20 8.09
CA MET A 55 -28.92 19.86 7.59
C MET A 55 -29.49 20.97 6.70
N ASP A 56 -30.42 20.61 5.85
CA ASP A 56 -31.31 21.58 5.22
C ASP A 56 -32.34 22.06 6.27
N GLY A 57 -32.54 23.37 6.38
CA GLY A 57 -33.39 23.90 7.42
C GLY A 57 -33.42 25.41 7.50
N TYR A 58 -33.52 25.91 8.72
CA TYR A 58 -33.53 27.30 9.05
C TYR A 58 -32.47 27.63 10.10
N ALA A 59 -31.57 28.55 9.78
CA ALA A 59 -30.60 29.10 10.72
C ALA A 59 -31.30 30.04 11.68
N VAL A 60 -31.16 29.80 12.97
CA VAL A 60 -31.92 30.53 14.02
C VAL A 60 -30.99 30.98 15.14
N ARG A 61 -31.42 31.97 15.86
CA ARG A 61 -30.91 32.27 17.19
C ARG A 61 -31.67 31.40 18.19
N SER A 62 -30.98 30.46 18.84
CA SER A 62 -31.58 29.55 19.82
C SER A 62 -32.31 30.28 20.94
N ALA A 63 -31.85 31.50 21.29
CA ALA A 63 -32.49 32.40 22.28
C ALA A 63 -33.92 32.75 21.92
N ASP A 64 -34.26 32.87 20.63
CA ASP A 64 -35.62 33.21 20.19
C ASP A 64 -36.57 32.03 20.34
N LEU A 65 -36.07 30.82 20.41
CA LEU A 65 -36.85 29.57 20.49
C LEU A 65 -36.92 28.97 21.90
N VAL A 66 -36.35 29.61 22.93
CA VAL A 66 -36.30 29.05 24.30
C VAL A 66 -37.68 28.65 24.84
N GLN A 67 -38.72 29.42 24.49
CA GLN A 67 -40.10 29.22 24.95
C GLN A 67 -40.96 28.42 23.94
N ALA A 68 -40.39 28.05 22.79
CA ALA A 68 -41.14 27.36 21.75
C ALA A 68 -41.65 25.99 22.25
N SER A 69 -42.93 25.71 22.06
CA SER A 69 -43.54 24.41 22.35
C SER A 69 -44.74 24.17 21.42
N GLY A 70 -45.27 22.97 21.42
CA GLY A 70 -46.47 22.62 20.64
C GLY A 70 -47.70 23.45 21.02
N GLU A 71 -47.78 23.91 22.30
CA GLU A 71 -48.87 24.79 22.78
C GLU A 71 -48.58 26.26 22.61
N ALA A 72 -47.32 26.68 22.56
CA ALA A 72 -46.85 28.03 22.40
C ALA A 72 -45.72 28.07 21.34
N PRO A 73 -46.05 27.90 20.06
CA PRO A 73 -45.05 27.94 19.01
C PRO A 73 -44.56 29.36 18.75
N VAL A 74 -43.33 29.49 18.27
CA VAL A 74 -42.72 30.78 17.91
C VAL A 74 -42.70 30.89 16.39
N THR A 75 -43.09 32.08 15.88
CA THR A 75 -43.04 32.42 14.46
C THR A 75 -41.86 33.34 14.19
N LEU A 76 -41.07 33.06 13.16
CA LEU A 76 -39.94 33.87 12.70
C LEU A 76 -40.15 34.26 11.23
N ASP A 77 -39.60 35.45 10.88
CA ASP A 77 -39.61 35.99 9.53
C ASP A 77 -38.39 35.45 8.75
N VAL A 78 -38.60 34.88 7.58
CA VAL A 78 -37.52 34.44 6.71
C VAL A 78 -36.96 35.62 5.95
N ILE A 79 -35.76 36.08 6.29
CA ILE A 79 -35.09 37.25 5.72
C ILE A 79 -34.13 36.97 4.60
N GLY A 80 -33.92 35.68 4.26
CA GLY A 80 -33.02 35.28 3.19
C GLY A 80 -32.95 33.77 3.02
N HIS A 81 -32.16 33.38 2.02
CA HIS A 81 -31.87 31.98 1.70
C HIS A 81 -30.38 31.82 1.45
N GLU A 82 -29.75 30.84 2.07
CA GLU A 82 -28.33 30.54 1.93
C GLU A 82 -28.14 29.12 1.42
N ALA A 83 -27.52 29.03 0.26
CA ALA A 83 -27.13 27.74 -0.36
C ALA A 83 -25.62 27.56 -0.31
N ALA A 84 -25.15 26.33 -0.46
CA ALA A 84 -23.72 26.06 -0.58
C ALA A 84 -23.10 26.90 -1.73
N GLY A 85 -22.01 27.63 -1.43
CA GLY A 85 -21.34 28.51 -2.38
C GLY A 85 -21.94 29.93 -2.44
N HIS A 86 -22.97 30.25 -1.65
CA HIS A 86 -23.48 31.58 -1.44
C HIS A 86 -23.36 31.98 0.03
N VAL A 87 -23.10 33.24 0.31
CA VAL A 87 -23.00 33.77 1.68
C VAL A 87 -24.10 34.82 1.86
N PHE A 88 -24.92 34.65 2.89
CA PHE A 88 -25.92 35.66 3.26
C PHE A 88 -25.21 36.90 3.81
N GLU A 89 -25.37 38.03 3.11
CA GLU A 89 -24.77 39.30 3.49
C GLU A 89 -25.63 40.02 4.53
N GLY A 90 -25.54 39.60 5.80
CA GLY A 90 -26.28 40.19 6.88
C GLY A 90 -26.17 39.39 8.17
N ALA A 91 -26.76 39.92 9.24
CA ALA A 91 -26.86 39.22 10.52
C ALA A 91 -28.33 38.92 10.83
N ILE A 92 -28.62 37.79 11.46
CA ILE A 92 -29.95 37.41 11.90
C ILE A 92 -30.26 38.14 13.21
N GLY A 93 -31.29 38.99 13.18
CA GLY A 93 -31.83 39.68 14.34
C GLY A 93 -32.83 38.85 15.14
N ALA A 94 -33.39 39.46 16.21
CA ALA A 94 -34.45 38.83 16.99
C ALA A 94 -35.75 38.70 16.17
N GLY A 95 -36.35 37.53 16.14
CA GLY A 95 -37.55 37.23 15.36
C GLY A 95 -37.30 36.90 13.89
N GLU A 96 -36.06 36.80 13.48
CA GLU A 96 -35.65 36.53 12.10
C GLU A 96 -34.99 35.14 11.96
N THR A 97 -35.02 34.60 10.75
CA THR A 97 -34.38 33.38 10.37
C THR A 97 -33.94 33.38 8.90
N VAL A 98 -32.95 32.61 8.54
CA VAL A 98 -32.50 32.40 7.16
C VAL A 98 -32.69 30.94 6.78
N ARG A 99 -33.31 30.69 5.64
CA ARG A 99 -33.34 29.34 5.09
C ARG A 99 -31.95 28.94 4.67
N ILE A 100 -31.46 27.78 5.14
CA ILE A 100 -30.09 27.32 4.93
C ILE A 100 -30.06 25.91 4.40
N MET A 101 -29.14 25.63 3.48
CA MET A 101 -28.87 24.30 2.94
C MET A 101 -27.65 23.67 3.61
N THR A 102 -27.62 22.32 3.60
CA THR A 102 -26.49 21.55 4.11
C THR A 102 -25.17 22.00 3.48
N GLY A 103 -24.17 22.26 4.32
CA GLY A 103 -22.85 22.73 3.91
C GLY A 103 -22.73 24.23 3.68
N ALA A 104 -23.84 24.97 3.73
CA ALA A 104 -23.80 26.43 3.65
C ALA A 104 -23.25 27.04 4.95
N PRO A 105 -22.52 28.19 4.88
CA PRO A 105 -22.04 28.90 6.07
C PRO A 105 -23.20 29.29 7.00
N VAL A 106 -22.99 29.15 8.30
CA VAL A 106 -23.99 29.62 9.29
C VAL A 106 -23.93 31.14 9.32
N PRO A 107 -25.09 31.84 9.05
CA PRO A 107 -25.11 33.30 9.03
C PRO A 107 -24.75 33.91 10.39
N GLU A 108 -24.18 35.14 10.37
CA GLU A 108 -23.92 35.91 11.58
C GLU A 108 -25.19 36.09 12.40
N GLY A 109 -25.09 35.89 13.72
CA GLY A 109 -26.23 35.97 14.65
C GLY A 109 -26.94 34.65 14.87
N ALA A 110 -26.86 33.68 13.98
CA ALA A 110 -27.37 32.34 14.21
C ALA A 110 -26.40 31.51 15.05
N ASP A 111 -26.92 30.61 15.88
CA ASP A 111 -26.17 29.66 16.70
C ASP A 111 -26.73 28.24 16.63
N ALA A 112 -27.77 27.99 15.82
CA ALA A 112 -28.38 26.71 15.62
C ALA A 112 -29.05 26.59 14.24
N VAL A 113 -29.29 25.38 13.77
CA VAL A 113 -30.09 25.10 12.58
C VAL A 113 -31.20 24.13 12.95
N VAL A 114 -32.46 24.50 12.65
CA VAL A 114 -33.62 23.64 12.82
C VAL A 114 -33.97 22.99 11.49
N LYS A 115 -34.11 21.67 11.46
CA LYS A 115 -34.40 20.93 10.24
C LYS A 115 -35.69 21.34 9.58
N TYR A 116 -35.69 21.46 8.25
CA TYR A 116 -36.82 21.84 7.45
C TYR A 116 -38.09 21.01 7.74
N GLU A 117 -37.94 19.70 7.93
CA GLU A 117 -39.05 18.77 8.08
C GLU A 117 -39.88 18.95 9.36
N ILE A 118 -39.34 19.65 10.34
CA ILE A 118 -40.05 19.93 11.61
C ILE A 118 -40.51 21.37 11.78
N VAL A 119 -40.36 22.15 10.73
CA VAL A 119 -40.77 23.58 10.70
C VAL A 119 -42.02 23.70 9.83
N GLU A 120 -43.02 24.45 10.31
CA GLU A 120 -44.27 24.72 9.58
C GLU A 120 -44.15 26.04 8.81
N VAL A 121 -44.32 25.99 7.49
CA VAL A 121 -44.40 27.19 6.66
C VAL A 121 -45.83 27.70 6.73
N LEU A 122 -46.02 28.94 7.24
CA LEU A 122 -47.35 29.53 7.45
C LEU A 122 -47.90 30.20 6.19
N ASP A 123 -47.00 30.82 5.43
CA ASP A 123 -47.31 31.47 4.17
C ASP A 123 -46.06 31.48 3.26
N GLY A 124 -46.25 31.83 1.99
CA GLY A 124 -45.18 31.83 1.02
C GLY A 124 -44.72 30.42 0.66
N ASP A 125 -43.43 30.28 0.30
CA ASP A 125 -42.80 29.04 -0.13
C ASP A 125 -41.68 28.58 0.83
N GLY A 126 -41.57 29.24 1.99
CA GLY A 126 -40.53 28.99 2.99
C GLY A 126 -39.17 29.65 2.67
N ASN A 127 -39.11 30.49 1.65
CA ASN A 127 -37.98 31.36 1.32
C ASN A 127 -38.19 32.80 1.85
N GLU A 128 -37.31 33.72 1.45
CA GLU A 128 -37.36 35.12 1.84
C GLU A 128 -38.78 35.70 1.69
N GLY A 129 -39.23 36.41 2.72
CA GLY A 129 -40.57 36.98 2.83
C GLY A 129 -41.65 36.06 3.37
N SER A 130 -41.33 34.78 3.65
CA SER A 130 -42.24 33.81 4.29
C SER A 130 -42.18 33.92 5.82
N HIS A 131 -43.25 33.47 6.50
CA HIS A 131 -43.26 33.26 7.93
C HIS A 131 -43.24 31.78 8.23
N VAL A 132 -42.35 31.40 9.17
CA VAL A 132 -42.16 29.98 9.55
C VAL A 132 -42.33 29.79 11.05
N ARG A 133 -42.90 28.62 11.45
CA ARG A 133 -43.28 28.34 12.82
C ARG A 133 -42.46 27.20 13.40
N PHE A 134 -41.95 27.40 14.61
CA PHE A 134 -41.17 26.45 15.40
C PHE A 134 -41.95 26.02 16.64
N SER A 135 -42.12 24.71 16.81
CA SER A 135 -42.89 24.10 17.91
C SER A 135 -42.02 23.46 18.99
N ALA A 136 -40.70 23.69 18.94
CA ALA A 136 -39.74 23.18 19.91
C ALA A 136 -38.55 24.13 20.05
N PRO A 137 -37.89 24.18 21.24
CA PRO A 137 -36.66 24.95 21.40
C PRO A 137 -35.51 24.30 20.63
N ALA A 138 -34.57 25.13 20.16
CA ALA A 138 -33.29 24.69 19.60
C ALA A 138 -32.18 24.90 20.63
N LYS A 139 -31.17 24.04 20.60
CA LYS A 139 -29.97 24.19 21.44
C LYS A 139 -28.86 24.88 20.67
N VAL A 140 -28.03 25.64 21.38
CA VAL A 140 -26.81 26.22 20.80
C VAL A 140 -25.95 25.10 20.18
N GLY A 141 -25.51 25.29 18.95
CA GLY A 141 -24.74 24.34 18.18
C GLY A 141 -25.55 23.21 17.54
N GLU A 142 -26.87 23.16 17.70
CA GLU A 142 -27.71 22.13 17.11
C GLU A 142 -27.63 22.13 15.59
N ASN A 143 -27.23 21.03 14.97
CA ASN A 143 -27.02 20.85 13.53
C ASN A 143 -26.03 21.84 12.90
N VAL A 144 -25.09 22.36 13.67
CA VAL A 144 -23.97 23.19 13.21
C VAL A 144 -22.69 22.40 13.32
N ARG A 145 -21.94 22.29 12.22
CA ARG A 145 -20.55 21.80 12.20
C ARG A 145 -19.63 23.00 12.45
N SER A 146 -18.68 22.84 13.35
CA SER A 146 -17.71 23.87 13.67
C SER A 146 -16.74 24.14 12.52
N ALA A 147 -16.20 25.34 12.44
CA ALA A 147 -14.99 25.58 11.66
C ALA A 147 -13.86 24.73 12.23
N ALA A 148 -12.92 24.31 11.37
CA ALA A 148 -11.77 23.48 11.73
C ALA A 148 -12.14 22.16 12.46
N GLU A 149 -13.31 21.58 12.18
CA GLU A 149 -13.74 20.33 12.80
C GLU A 149 -12.78 19.17 12.49
N GLU A 150 -12.10 19.21 11.35
CA GLU A 150 -11.14 18.20 10.93
C GLU A 150 -9.69 18.60 11.22
N ALA A 151 -9.29 19.84 10.92
CA ALA A 151 -7.93 20.34 11.19
C ALA A 151 -7.91 21.86 11.19
N HIS A 152 -7.05 22.45 12.02
CA HIS A 152 -6.72 23.88 11.97
C HIS A 152 -5.64 24.18 10.94
N ALA A 153 -5.62 25.41 10.45
CA ALA A 153 -4.52 25.93 9.66
C ALA A 153 -3.19 25.75 10.42
N GLY A 154 -2.21 25.12 9.77
CA GLY A 154 -0.91 24.80 10.36
C GLY A 154 -0.82 23.41 10.99
N ASP A 155 -1.91 22.66 11.10
CA ASP A 155 -1.87 21.28 11.59
C ASP A 155 -1.32 20.35 10.51
N VAL A 156 -0.54 19.35 10.96
CA VAL A 156 -0.11 18.26 10.09
C VAL A 156 -1.27 17.30 9.87
N VAL A 157 -1.75 17.20 8.62
CA VAL A 157 -2.87 16.32 8.26
C VAL A 157 -2.43 14.91 7.86
N MET A 158 -1.19 14.78 7.36
CA MET A 158 -0.54 13.50 7.11
C MET A 158 0.97 13.62 7.29
N HIS A 159 1.61 12.61 7.87
CA HIS A 159 3.04 12.62 8.16
C HIS A 159 3.88 12.04 7.00
N ALA A 160 5.13 12.47 6.92
CA ALA A 160 6.13 11.85 6.06
C ALA A 160 6.22 10.33 6.33
N GLY A 161 6.30 9.53 5.28
CA GLY A 161 6.29 8.06 5.37
C GLY A 161 4.91 7.42 5.50
N GLU A 162 3.86 8.20 5.77
CA GLU A 162 2.49 7.70 5.79
C GLU A 162 2.00 7.38 4.38
N VAL A 163 1.40 6.20 4.21
CA VAL A 163 0.89 5.76 2.90
C VAL A 163 -0.46 6.40 2.62
N VAL A 164 -0.55 7.14 1.53
CA VAL A 164 -1.79 7.81 1.12
C VAL A 164 -2.84 6.76 0.75
N ALA A 165 -3.92 6.69 1.51
CA ALA A 165 -5.12 5.96 1.13
C ALA A 165 -5.99 6.83 0.17
N PRO A 166 -7.00 6.25 -0.53
CA PRO A 166 -7.90 7.05 -1.34
C PRO A 166 -8.57 8.22 -0.58
N ALA A 167 -8.95 8.03 0.69
CA ALA A 167 -9.46 9.09 1.54
C ALA A 167 -8.38 10.14 1.88
N GLY A 168 -7.13 9.70 2.06
CA GLY A 168 -5.99 10.59 2.29
C GLY A 168 -5.74 11.54 1.13
N ALA A 169 -5.93 11.09 -0.11
CA ALA A 169 -5.85 11.99 -1.28
C ALA A 169 -6.91 13.11 -1.23
N GLY A 170 -8.12 12.79 -0.74
CA GLY A 170 -9.17 13.79 -0.50
C GLY A 170 -8.80 14.76 0.62
N LEU A 171 -8.26 14.26 1.73
CA LEU A 171 -7.81 15.07 2.86
C LEU A 171 -6.67 16.03 2.44
N LEU A 172 -5.69 15.52 1.70
CA LEU A 172 -4.61 16.35 1.13
C LEU A 172 -5.14 17.45 0.22
N ALA A 173 -6.13 17.13 -0.63
CA ALA A 173 -6.77 18.13 -1.48
C ALA A 173 -7.52 19.18 -0.66
N SER A 174 -8.19 18.79 0.44
CA SER A 174 -8.85 19.73 1.38
C SER A 174 -7.86 20.60 2.13
N ALA A 175 -6.62 20.11 2.32
CA ALA A 175 -5.51 20.84 2.95
C ALA A 175 -4.72 21.73 1.97
N GLY A 176 -5.17 21.86 0.70
CA GLY A 176 -4.57 22.76 -0.30
C GLY A 176 -3.59 22.11 -1.28
N TYR A 177 -3.38 20.79 -1.23
CA TYR A 177 -2.42 20.10 -2.11
C TYR A 177 -3.03 19.72 -3.47
N ALA A 178 -2.58 20.35 -4.55
CA ALA A 178 -2.86 19.89 -5.92
C ALA A 178 -1.93 18.74 -6.33
N SER A 179 -0.70 18.73 -5.80
CA SER A 179 0.34 17.72 -6.01
C SER A 179 1.09 17.46 -4.69
N VAL A 180 1.76 16.33 -4.61
CA VAL A 180 2.58 15.92 -3.46
C VAL A 180 3.90 15.33 -3.92
N LYS A 181 4.91 15.37 -3.04
CA LYS A 181 6.20 14.73 -3.28
C LYS A 181 6.20 13.29 -2.77
N VAL A 182 6.68 12.40 -3.61
CA VAL A 182 6.88 10.97 -3.32
C VAL A 182 8.20 10.51 -3.91
N HIS A 183 8.71 9.36 -3.45
CA HIS A 183 9.85 8.73 -4.09
C HIS A 183 9.44 8.10 -5.43
N ALA A 184 10.20 8.37 -6.50
CA ALA A 184 9.96 7.82 -7.83
C ALA A 184 9.93 6.27 -7.79
N ALA A 185 9.17 5.66 -8.68
CA ALA A 185 9.21 4.22 -8.86
C ALA A 185 10.60 3.82 -9.40
N PRO A 186 11.36 2.94 -8.69
CA PRO A 186 12.65 2.51 -9.22
C PRO A 186 12.47 1.67 -10.48
N ARG A 187 13.38 1.82 -11.43
CA ARG A 187 13.44 0.99 -12.63
C ARG A 187 14.21 -0.29 -12.31
N VAL A 188 13.58 -1.45 -12.52
CA VAL A 188 14.17 -2.77 -12.22
C VAL A 188 14.40 -3.53 -13.51
N GLY A 189 15.66 -3.71 -13.86
CA GLY A 189 16.07 -4.51 -15.03
C GLY A 189 15.92 -6.00 -14.77
N ILE A 190 15.22 -6.71 -15.65
CA ILE A 190 14.99 -8.16 -15.55
C ILE A 190 15.59 -8.85 -16.76
N ILE A 191 16.42 -9.86 -16.52
CA ILE A 191 17.11 -10.67 -17.54
C ILE A 191 16.89 -12.15 -17.23
N SER A 192 16.43 -12.92 -18.20
CA SER A 192 16.37 -14.39 -18.11
C SER A 192 17.61 -15.02 -18.72
N LEU A 193 18.14 -16.02 -18.05
CA LEU A 193 19.37 -16.72 -18.47
C LEU A 193 19.10 -18.20 -18.65
N GLY A 194 19.44 -18.72 -19.81
CA GLY A 194 19.34 -20.15 -20.14
C GLY A 194 19.15 -20.39 -21.64
N THR A 195 19.99 -21.22 -22.20
CA THR A 195 19.92 -21.62 -23.62
C THR A 195 18.65 -22.43 -23.91
N GLU A 196 18.02 -23.04 -22.88
CA GLU A 196 16.79 -23.80 -22.98
C GLU A 196 15.54 -22.90 -23.09
N LEU A 197 15.65 -21.59 -22.82
CA LEU A 197 14.52 -20.69 -22.72
C LEU A 197 14.06 -20.18 -24.10
N VAL A 198 12.75 -20.14 -24.29
CA VAL A 198 12.09 -19.45 -25.41
C VAL A 198 11.03 -18.47 -24.90
N ALA A 199 10.66 -17.49 -25.71
CA ALA A 199 9.65 -16.52 -25.33
C ALA A 199 8.26 -17.19 -25.05
N PRO A 200 7.43 -16.65 -24.15
CA PRO A 200 6.15 -17.27 -23.76
C PRO A 200 5.21 -17.59 -24.93
N GLY A 201 5.24 -16.80 -26.02
CA GLY A 201 4.44 -17.02 -27.22
C GLY A 201 4.98 -18.08 -28.19
N GLU A 202 6.21 -18.53 -28.00
CA GLU A 202 6.87 -19.48 -28.89
C GLU A 202 6.56 -20.94 -28.52
N LEU A 203 6.57 -21.83 -29.51
CA LEU A 203 6.44 -23.25 -29.26
C LEU A 203 7.83 -23.85 -28.98
N PRO A 204 8.06 -24.40 -27.78
CA PRO A 204 9.36 -24.95 -27.42
C PRO A 204 9.73 -26.17 -28.29
N ALA A 205 10.95 -26.22 -28.81
CA ALA A 205 11.52 -27.41 -29.40
C ALA A 205 11.93 -28.44 -28.33
N ARG A 206 12.40 -29.58 -28.75
CA ARG A 206 12.89 -30.62 -27.81
C ARG A 206 14.05 -30.07 -26.96
N GLY A 207 13.91 -30.11 -25.65
CA GLY A 207 14.90 -29.59 -24.70
C GLY A 207 14.73 -28.13 -24.36
N GLN A 208 13.75 -27.42 -24.96
CA GLN A 208 13.42 -26.05 -24.62
C GLN A 208 12.19 -25.97 -23.72
N ILE A 209 12.09 -24.87 -22.97
CA ILE A 209 10.95 -24.51 -22.13
C ILE A 209 10.63 -23.01 -22.31
N ARG A 210 9.39 -22.62 -22.01
CA ARG A 210 9.02 -21.19 -22.02
C ARG A 210 9.58 -20.47 -20.80
N ASP A 211 10.07 -19.26 -21.01
CA ASP A 211 10.47 -18.35 -19.93
C ASP A 211 9.22 -17.90 -19.15
N SER A 212 9.00 -18.50 -18.00
CA SER A 212 7.95 -18.12 -17.07
C SER A 212 8.43 -17.16 -15.97
N ASN A 213 9.75 -17.17 -15.70
CA ASN A 213 10.32 -16.40 -14.60
C ASN A 213 10.30 -14.91 -14.91
N SER A 214 10.66 -14.47 -16.11
CA SER A 214 10.59 -13.04 -16.47
C SER A 214 9.19 -12.49 -16.26
N SER A 215 8.16 -13.21 -16.72
CA SER A 215 6.77 -12.79 -16.56
C SER A 215 6.36 -12.68 -15.09
N ALA A 216 6.75 -13.65 -14.26
CA ALA A 216 6.47 -13.63 -12.82
C ALA A 216 7.21 -12.48 -12.12
N LEU A 217 8.52 -12.33 -12.36
CA LEU A 217 9.36 -11.30 -11.75
C LEU A 217 8.93 -9.87 -12.17
N MET A 218 8.51 -9.68 -13.42
CA MET A 218 7.95 -8.41 -13.88
C MET A 218 6.64 -8.09 -13.14
N ALA A 219 5.77 -9.08 -12.96
CA ALA A 219 4.52 -8.90 -12.22
C ALA A 219 4.77 -8.61 -10.73
N GLU A 220 5.72 -9.33 -10.09
CA GLU A 220 6.14 -9.06 -8.71
C GLU A 220 6.77 -7.66 -8.56
N THR A 221 7.54 -7.21 -9.56
CA THR A 221 8.13 -5.87 -9.61
C THR A 221 7.06 -4.78 -9.63
N LEU A 222 6.03 -4.95 -10.49
CA LEU A 222 4.88 -4.05 -10.52
C LEU A 222 4.11 -4.04 -9.19
N ASP A 223 3.86 -5.22 -8.62
CA ASP A 223 3.17 -5.36 -7.33
C ASP A 223 3.97 -4.77 -6.16
N ALA A 224 5.31 -4.82 -6.23
CA ALA A 224 6.18 -4.14 -5.27
C ALA A 224 6.20 -2.61 -5.45
N GLY A 225 5.68 -2.09 -6.57
CA GLY A 225 5.58 -0.67 -6.87
C GLY A 225 6.76 -0.11 -7.67
N ALA A 226 7.46 -0.91 -8.45
CA ALA A 226 8.55 -0.52 -9.32
C ALA A 226 8.19 -0.65 -10.81
N GLU A 227 9.00 -0.07 -11.68
CA GLU A 227 8.88 -0.17 -13.14
C GLU A 227 9.77 -1.33 -13.65
N PRO A 228 9.20 -2.46 -14.13
CA PRO A 228 10.00 -3.54 -14.70
C PRO A 228 10.46 -3.20 -16.12
N VAL A 229 11.73 -3.46 -16.39
CA VAL A 229 12.33 -3.32 -17.73
C VAL A 229 12.91 -4.68 -18.14
N PHE A 230 12.27 -5.35 -19.11
CA PHE A 230 12.74 -6.65 -19.58
C PHE A 230 13.81 -6.49 -20.67
N TYR A 231 15.02 -7.01 -20.44
CA TYR A 231 16.13 -6.94 -21.35
C TYR A 231 16.24 -8.13 -22.30
N GLY A 232 15.45 -9.19 -22.05
CA GLY A 232 15.39 -10.36 -22.91
C GLY A 232 15.94 -11.62 -22.26
N ILE A 233 16.09 -12.66 -23.09
CA ILE A 233 16.63 -13.97 -22.73
C ILE A 233 18.06 -14.04 -23.28
N ALA A 234 19.06 -14.24 -22.42
CA ALA A 234 20.43 -14.48 -22.82
C ALA A 234 20.72 -15.98 -22.84
N PRO A 235 21.38 -16.51 -23.88
CA PRO A 235 21.94 -17.85 -23.83
C PRO A 235 23.07 -17.93 -22.79
N ASP A 236 23.51 -19.14 -22.46
CA ASP A 236 24.64 -19.41 -21.55
C ASP A 236 25.98 -19.02 -22.24
N ASP A 237 26.13 -17.75 -22.58
CA ASP A 237 27.29 -17.14 -23.21
C ASP A 237 27.72 -15.91 -22.42
N GLU A 238 28.98 -15.86 -22.01
CA GLU A 238 29.50 -14.81 -21.13
C GLU A 238 29.36 -13.40 -21.74
N GLN A 239 29.62 -13.27 -23.04
CA GLN A 239 29.56 -11.96 -23.70
C GLN A 239 28.11 -11.47 -23.85
N ALA A 240 27.20 -12.35 -24.29
CA ALA A 240 25.78 -12.01 -24.41
C ALA A 240 25.16 -11.63 -23.06
N ILE A 241 25.50 -12.33 -22.00
CA ILE A 241 25.08 -12.01 -20.63
C ILE A 241 25.64 -10.66 -20.20
N ALA A 242 26.94 -10.43 -20.37
CA ALA A 242 27.59 -9.19 -19.97
C ALA A 242 26.99 -7.95 -20.70
N GLU A 243 26.73 -8.06 -21.99
CA GLU A 243 26.12 -6.98 -22.78
C GLU A 243 24.74 -6.57 -22.22
N LEU A 244 23.87 -7.53 -21.91
CA LEU A 244 22.53 -7.26 -21.34
C LEU A 244 22.63 -6.69 -19.92
N VAL A 245 23.49 -7.28 -19.08
CA VAL A 245 23.69 -6.82 -17.69
C VAL A 245 24.25 -5.39 -17.65
N HIS A 246 25.26 -5.08 -18.47
CA HIS A 246 25.82 -3.72 -18.53
C HIS A 246 24.78 -2.70 -18.96
N ARG A 247 23.97 -3.02 -19.98
CA ARG A 247 22.89 -2.14 -20.40
C ARG A 247 21.85 -1.93 -19.29
N ALA A 248 21.45 -3.00 -18.60
CA ALA A 248 20.51 -2.90 -17.50
C ALA A 248 21.05 -2.07 -16.32
N VAL A 249 22.34 -2.21 -15.98
CA VAL A 249 23.00 -1.42 -14.93
C VAL A 249 23.06 0.08 -15.27
N GLN A 250 23.21 0.43 -16.55
CA GLN A 250 23.22 1.83 -16.99
C GLN A 250 21.83 2.46 -16.96
N GLU A 251 20.78 1.70 -17.24
CA GLU A 251 19.43 2.22 -17.47
C GLU A 251 18.49 2.03 -16.26
N CYS A 252 18.85 1.18 -15.27
CA CYS A 252 18.01 0.80 -14.15
C CYS A 252 18.65 1.13 -12.80
N ASP A 253 17.80 1.14 -11.77
CA ASP A 253 18.20 1.37 -10.37
C ASP A 253 18.54 0.07 -9.65
N PHE A 254 17.99 -1.05 -10.12
CA PHE A 254 18.20 -2.39 -9.60
C PHE A 254 18.18 -3.39 -10.77
N VAL A 255 19.07 -4.39 -10.76
CA VAL A 255 19.12 -5.43 -11.80
C VAL A 255 18.88 -6.80 -11.18
N ILE A 256 17.96 -7.57 -11.78
CA ILE A 256 17.61 -8.93 -11.36
C ILE A 256 17.84 -9.88 -12.55
N THR A 257 18.56 -10.96 -12.31
CA THR A 257 18.65 -12.06 -13.27
C THR A 257 17.96 -13.31 -12.72
N SER A 258 17.37 -14.10 -13.59
CA SER A 258 16.79 -15.41 -13.28
C SER A 258 17.49 -16.48 -14.09
N GLY A 259 18.06 -17.49 -13.42
CA GLY A 259 18.96 -18.48 -14.01
C GLY A 259 20.44 -18.07 -13.85
N GLY A 260 21.35 -18.93 -14.28
CA GLY A 260 22.79 -18.68 -14.19
C GLY A 260 23.39 -18.65 -12.77
N ALA A 261 22.57 -18.74 -11.73
CA ALA A 261 23.00 -18.75 -10.32
C ALA A 261 23.18 -20.18 -9.76
N SER A 262 23.63 -21.11 -10.57
CA SER A 262 23.91 -22.49 -10.16
C SER A 262 25.37 -22.61 -9.69
N ALA A 263 25.59 -23.40 -8.65
CA ALA A 263 26.94 -23.72 -8.16
C ALA A 263 27.76 -24.61 -9.13
N GLY A 264 27.55 -24.51 -10.44
CA GLY A 264 28.17 -25.26 -11.49
C GLY A 264 29.05 -24.45 -12.44
N ASP A 265 29.55 -25.05 -13.46
CA ASP A 265 30.49 -24.48 -14.47
C ASP A 265 29.91 -23.33 -15.31
N TYR A 266 28.62 -23.01 -15.11
CA TYR A 266 27.86 -21.97 -15.87
C TYR A 266 27.40 -20.77 -15.02
N ASP A 267 28.09 -20.47 -13.91
CA ASP A 267 27.79 -19.30 -13.09
C ASP A 267 28.47 -18.03 -13.65
N PHE A 268 28.16 -17.73 -14.92
CA PHE A 268 28.76 -16.59 -15.63
C PHE A 268 28.45 -15.25 -14.95
N VAL A 269 27.29 -15.12 -14.35
CA VAL A 269 26.88 -13.82 -13.78
C VAL A 269 27.57 -13.54 -12.46
N THR A 270 27.67 -14.55 -11.57
CA THR A 270 28.46 -14.37 -10.34
C THR A 270 29.94 -14.08 -10.66
N ALA A 271 30.47 -14.71 -11.71
CA ALA A 271 31.83 -14.44 -12.19
C ALA A 271 31.95 -13.01 -12.72
N LEU A 272 30.98 -12.51 -13.49
CA LEU A 272 30.93 -11.12 -13.98
C LEU A 272 30.89 -10.12 -12.80
N VAL A 273 29.99 -10.32 -11.84
CA VAL A 273 29.90 -9.41 -10.68
C VAL A 273 31.19 -9.45 -9.83
N ARG A 274 31.82 -10.61 -9.67
CA ARG A 274 33.13 -10.70 -8.97
C ARG A 274 34.28 -10.00 -9.72
N ARG A 275 34.25 -9.97 -11.04
CA ARG A 275 35.28 -9.36 -11.87
C ARG A 275 35.14 -7.85 -11.96
N GLU A 276 33.92 -7.34 -12.04
CA GLU A 276 33.61 -5.94 -12.40
C GLU A 276 32.91 -5.15 -11.30
N GLY A 277 32.54 -5.83 -10.22
CA GLY A 277 31.84 -5.26 -9.10
C GLY A 277 32.21 -5.91 -7.77
N GLU A 278 31.25 -6.04 -6.87
CA GLU A 278 31.43 -6.65 -5.56
C GLU A 278 30.33 -7.67 -5.30
N VAL A 279 30.67 -8.91 -4.97
CA VAL A 279 29.74 -9.93 -4.48
C VAL A 279 29.71 -9.89 -2.96
N LEU A 280 28.57 -9.55 -2.40
CA LEU A 280 28.34 -9.44 -0.95
C LEU A 280 27.94 -10.78 -0.33
N PHE A 281 27.14 -11.57 -1.05
CA PHE A 281 26.88 -12.98 -0.75
C PHE A 281 26.43 -13.73 -2.03
N ASP A 282 26.57 -15.05 -2.01
CA ASP A 282 26.17 -15.93 -3.13
C ASP A 282 25.31 -17.12 -2.70
N ARG A 283 25.02 -17.26 -1.40
CA ARG A 283 24.23 -18.36 -0.85
C ARG A 283 23.54 -18.01 0.45
N ILE A 284 22.26 -18.42 0.57
CA ILE A 284 21.43 -18.15 1.74
C ILE A 284 20.94 -19.46 2.37
N SER A 285 20.81 -19.46 3.70
CA SER A 285 20.28 -20.58 4.48
C SER A 285 18.75 -20.65 4.40
N MET A 286 18.18 -20.67 3.17
CA MET A 286 16.74 -20.81 2.98
C MET A 286 16.38 -21.87 1.94
N ARG A 287 15.12 -22.30 1.92
CA ARG A 287 14.50 -23.17 0.93
C ARG A 287 13.06 -22.71 0.66
N PRO A 288 12.68 -22.57 -0.65
CA PRO A 288 13.53 -22.60 -1.83
C PRO A 288 14.48 -21.42 -1.90
N GLY A 289 15.48 -21.43 -2.79
CA GLY A 289 16.33 -20.26 -3.03
C GLY A 289 17.69 -20.29 -2.29
N LYS A 290 18.37 -21.46 -2.18
CA LYS A 290 19.72 -21.53 -1.61
C LYS A 290 20.74 -20.72 -2.41
N ALA A 291 20.72 -20.85 -3.73
CA ALA A 291 21.65 -20.18 -4.66
C ALA A 291 21.00 -18.83 -5.04
N ILE A 292 21.38 -17.80 -4.35
CA ILE A 292 21.02 -16.39 -4.62
C ILE A 292 22.27 -15.56 -4.42
N THR A 293 22.64 -14.83 -5.46
CA THR A 293 23.80 -13.92 -5.44
C THR A 293 23.30 -12.49 -5.29
N PHE A 294 23.85 -11.76 -4.34
CA PHE A 294 23.66 -10.30 -4.24
C PHE A 294 25.01 -9.61 -4.26
N GLY A 295 25.05 -8.48 -4.97
CA GLY A 295 26.24 -7.67 -5.09
C GLY A 295 25.97 -6.30 -5.69
N LEU A 296 27.04 -5.59 -5.95
CA LEU A 296 27.02 -4.27 -6.60
C LEU A 296 27.75 -4.36 -7.94
N LEU A 297 27.14 -3.82 -9.00
CA LEU A 297 27.76 -3.69 -10.31
C LEU A 297 27.55 -2.28 -10.83
N GLY A 298 28.63 -1.57 -11.15
CA GLY A 298 28.55 -0.15 -11.49
C GLY A 298 27.94 0.73 -10.39
N GLY A 299 28.04 0.32 -9.12
CA GLY A 299 27.42 0.99 -7.97
C GLY A 299 25.92 0.71 -7.81
N LYS A 300 25.31 -0.09 -8.68
CA LYS A 300 23.89 -0.46 -8.63
C LYS A 300 23.72 -1.83 -7.99
N PRO A 301 22.66 -2.06 -7.17
CA PRO A 301 22.32 -3.36 -6.62
C PRO A 301 22.02 -4.36 -7.75
N TYR A 302 22.56 -5.55 -7.60
CA TYR A 302 22.36 -6.70 -8.48
C TYR A 302 21.89 -7.90 -7.66
N LEU A 303 20.86 -8.60 -8.14
CA LEU A 303 20.33 -9.83 -7.51
C LEU A 303 20.21 -10.96 -8.55
N GLY A 304 21.02 -12.00 -8.40
CA GLY A 304 20.92 -13.24 -9.19
C GLY A 304 20.03 -14.25 -8.51
N LEU A 305 18.90 -14.59 -9.12
CA LEU A 305 17.93 -15.56 -8.63
C LEU A 305 18.09 -16.92 -9.32
N SER A 306 17.62 -17.97 -8.66
CA SER A 306 17.59 -19.33 -9.21
C SER A 306 16.71 -19.43 -10.46
N GLY A 307 17.08 -20.29 -11.41
CA GLY A 307 16.23 -20.65 -12.56
C GLY A 307 14.96 -21.45 -12.19
N ASN A 308 14.90 -22.06 -11.01
CA ASN A 308 13.67 -22.74 -10.54
C ASN A 308 12.59 -21.71 -10.19
N PRO A 309 11.37 -21.76 -10.80
CA PRO A 309 10.37 -20.71 -10.69
C PRO A 309 9.95 -20.34 -9.28
N ALA A 310 9.59 -21.33 -8.44
CA ALA A 310 9.20 -21.01 -7.06
C ALA A 310 10.37 -20.53 -6.19
N ALA A 311 11.62 -20.84 -6.57
CA ALA A 311 12.79 -20.33 -5.87
C ALA A 311 13.09 -18.87 -6.28
N ALA A 312 12.90 -18.53 -7.54
CA ALA A 312 12.98 -17.15 -8.02
C ALA A 312 11.92 -16.27 -7.35
N TYR A 313 10.67 -16.73 -7.36
CA TYR A 313 9.54 -16.03 -6.72
C TYR A 313 9.80 -15.77 -5.23
N VAL A 314 10.08 -16.81 -4.44
CA VAL A 314 10.35 -16.64 -3.00
C VAL A 314 11.60 -15.80 -2.75
N GLY A 315 12.63 -15.92 -3.59
CA GLY A 315 13.83 -15.08 -3.52
C GLY A 315 13.52 -13.61 -3.76
N PHE A 316 12.64 -13.29 -4.71
CA PHE A 316 12.15 -11.94 -4.95
C PHE A 316 11.37 -11.43 -3.73
N GLU A 317 10.38 -12.14 -3.23
CA GLU A 317 9.57 -11.76 -2.06
C GLU A 317 10.42 -11.50 -0.82
N MET A 318 11.47 -12.30 -0.59
CA MET A 318 12.30 -12.16 0.61
C MET A 318 13.38 -11.08 0.51
N LEU A 319 13.84 -10.71 -0.68
CA LEU A 319 15.00 -9.84 -0.88
C LEU A 319 14.74 -8.64 -1.78
N ALA A 320 14.24 -8.87 -3.01
CA ALA A 320 14.02 -7.78 -3.97
C ALA A 320 12.86 -6.88 -3.56
N ARG A 321 11.74 -7.48 -3.16
CA ARG A 321 10.56 -6.73 -2.73
C ARG A 321 10.85 -5.77 -1.56
N PRO A 322 11.47 -6.20 -0.44
CA PRO A 322 11.84 -5.27 0.64
C PRO A 322 12.77 -4.14 0.17
N ALA A 323 13.71 -4.43 -0.73
CA ALA A 323 14.60 -3.43 -1.31
C ALA A 323 13.81 -2.39 -2.12
N ILE A 324 12.92 -2.84 -3.01
CA ILE A 324 12.06 -1.98 -3.82
C ILE A 324 11.16 -1.12 -2.93
N ARG A 325 10.54 -1.71 -1.90
CA ARG A 325 9.71 -0.97 -0.94
C ARG A 325 10.52 0.12 -0.22
N LYS A 326 11.74 -0.19 0.21
CA LYS A 326 12.65 0.82 0.79
C LYS A 326 13.00 1.92 -0.21
N MET A 327 13.30 1.57 -1.47
CA MET A 327 13.58 2.55 -2.53
C MET A 327 12.38 3.48 -2.79
N ARG A 328 11.17 3.00 -2.54
CA ARG A 328 9.92 3.76 -2.62
C ARG A 328 9.62 4.59 -1.37
N GLY A 329 10.47 4.56 -0.35
CA GLY A 329 10.30 5.31 0.90
C GLY A 329 9.32 4.70 1.91
N PHE A 330 8.91 3.44 1.75
CA PHE A 330 8.09 2.76 2.75
C PHE A 330 8.89 2.50 4.04
N ALA A 331 8.27 2.76 5.19
CA ALA A 331 8.83 2.43 6.49
C ALA A 331 8.76 0.92 6.75
N GLU A 332 7.61 0.31 6.44
CA GLU A 332 7.40 -1.13 6.53
C GLU A 332 7.66 -1.78 5.18
N VAL A 333 8.71 -2.60 5.11
CA VAL A 333 9.17 -3.19 3.84
C VAL A 333 8.97 -4.70 3.77
N ALA A 334 8.70 -5.35 4.91
CA ALA A 334 8.50 -6.79 5.00
C ALA A 334 7.02 -7.16 4.93
N ARG A 335 6.72 -8.29 4.29
CA ARG A 335 5.37 -8.88 4.32
C ARG A 335 4.95 -9.18 5.75
N PRO A 336 3.65 -9.01 6.10
CA PRO A 336 3.15 -9.32 7.44
C PRO A 336 3.35 -10.80 7.79
N VAL A 337 3.72 -11.05 9.04
CA VAL A 337 3.82 -12.40 9.61
C VAL A 337 2.67 -12.62 10.57
N GLN A 338 1.96 -13.72 10.42
CA GLN A 338 0.79 -14.07 11.22
C GLN A 338 0.95 -15.47 11.80
N GLN A 339 0.41 -15.72 12.99
CA GLN A 339 0.34 -17.06 13.56
C GLN A 339 -0.89 -17.80 13.05
N ALA A 340 -0.72 -19.09 12.75
CA ALA A 340 -1.79 -19.96 12.30
C ALA A 340 -1.58 -21.40 12.82
N THR A 341 -2.67 -22.14 12.99
CA THR A 341 -2.65 -23.52 13.46
C THR A 341 -2.48 -24.48 12.27
N LEU A 342 -1.50 -25.37 12.34
CA LEU A 342 -1.25 -26.39 11.31
C LEU A 342 -2.39 -27.42 11.25
N THR A 343 -2.90 -27.68 10.03
CA THR A 343 -3.93 -28.71 9.82
C THR A 343 -3.38 -30.13 9.72
N HIS A 344 -2.06 -30.28 9.52
CA HIS A 344 -1.39 -31.59 9.35
C HIS A 344 0.06 -31.52 9.83
N GLY A 345 0.69 -32.66 10.01
CA GLY A 345 2.10 -32.73 10.43
C GLY A 345 3.07 -32.41 9.28
N VAL A 346 4.16 -31.71 9.58
CA VAL A 346 5.26 -31.40 8.67
C VAL A 346 6.58 -31.89 9.25
N LYS A 347 7.35 -32.64 8.44
CA LYS A 347 8.66 -33.17 8.84
C LYS A 347 9.78 -32.57 8.03
N LYS A 348 10.66 -31.86 8.70
CA LYS A 348 11.85 -31.21 8.12
C LYS A 348 13.12 -31.86 8.62
N ARG A 349 13.99 -32.27 7.70
CA ARG A 349 15.28 -32.90 8.02
C ARG A 349 16.50 -32.00 7.76
N GLN A 350 16.31 -30.89 7.02
CA GLN A 350 17.37 -30.00 6.61
C GLN A 350 17.55 -28.86 7.64
N HIS A 351 18.74 -28.27 7.68
CA HIS A 351 19.05 -27.19 8.63
C HIS A 351 18.61 -25.80 8.17
N ARG A 352 18.33 -25.60 6.88
CA ARG A 352 17.92 -24.30 6.32
C ARG A 352 16.52 -23.93 6.78
N ARG A 353 16.20 -22.63 6.79
CA ARG A 353 14.82 -22.15 6.97
C ARG A 353 13.97 -22.51 5.75
N PHE A 354 12.74 -22.96 5.98
CA PHE A 354 11.79 -23.25 4.90
C PHE A 354 10.73 -22.18 4.79
N PHE A 355 10.37 -21.88 3.54
CA PHE A 355 9.22 -21.08 3.14
C PHE A 355 8.37 -21.94 2.22
N ASP A 356 7.54 -22.78 2.82
CA ASP A 356 6.72 -23.71 2.08
C ASP A 356 5.40 -23.05 1.67
N ARG A 357 5.00 -23.21 0.39
CA ARG A 357 3.76 -22.65 -0.13
C ARG A 357 2.58 -23.25 0.62
N ALA A 358 1.72 -22.39 1.13
CA ALA A 358 0.60 -22.79 1.97
C ALA A 358 -0.62 -21.89 1.74
N THR A 359 -1.76 -22.36 2.22
CA THR A 359 -2.98 -21.59 2.27
C THR A 359 -3.42 -21.45 3.72
N VAL A 360 -3.60 -20.22 4.17
CA VAL A 360 -4.19 -19.90 5.47
C VAL A 360 -5.64 -19.45 5.27
N LEU A 361 -6.54 -20.03 6.02
CA LEU A 361 -7.97 -19.73 6.01
C LEU A 361 -8.47 -19.57 7.45
N ARG A 362 -9.47 -18.73 7.64
CA ARG A 362 -10.18 -18.61 8.93
C ARG A 362 -11.24 -19.71 9.02
N ASP A 363 -11.17 -20.49 10.06
CA ASP A 363 -12.21 -21.47 10.38
C ASP A 363 -13.51 -20.72 10.71
N PRO A 364 -14.63 -21.04 10.03
CA PRO A 364 -15.89 -20.30 10.22
C PRO A 364 -16.57 -20.60 11.57
N GLU A 365 -16.24 -21.73 12.23
CA GLU A 365 -16.86 -22.13 13.49
C GLU A 365 -16.07 -21.61 14.70
N THR A 366 -14.73 -21.72 14.65
CA THR A 366 -13.87 -21.35 15.77
C THR A 366 -13.28 -19.94 15.65
N GLY A 367 -13.22 -19.40 14.42
CA GLY A 367 -12.54 -18.15 14.12
C GLY A 367 -11.01 -18.28 14.06
N GLU A 368 -10.45 -19.45 14.29
CA GLU A 368 -9.01 -19.70 14.23
C GLU A 368 -8.46 -19.61 12.80
N LEU A 369 -7.20 -19.24 12.67
CA LEU A 369 -6.48 -19.29 11.39
C LEU A 369 -5.86 -20.68 11.24
N LEU A 370 -6.28 -21.39 10.22
CA LEU A 370 -5.79 -22.72 9.89
C LEU A 370 -4.90 -22.67 8.66
N VAL A 371 -3.67 -23.21 8.74
CA VAL A 371 -2.74 -23.25 7.63
C VAL A 371 -2.56 -24.68 7.12
N THR A 372 -2.65 -24.81 5.79
CA THR A 372 -2.44 -26.09 5.08
C THR A 372 -1.34 -25.92 4.03
N GLU A 373 -0.30 -26.71 4.13
CA GLU A 373 0.80 -26.76 3.17
C GLU A 373 0.30 -27.27 1.80
N ALA A 374 0.84 -26.72 0.70
CA ALA A 374 0.56 -27.26 -0.62
C ALA A 374 1.08 -28.72 -0.75
N LYS A 375 0.33 -29.56 -1.46
CA LYS A 375 0.63 -31.00 -1.61
C LYS A 375 2.05 -31.31 -2.11
N THR A 376 2.70 -30.36 -2.75
CA THR A 376 4.08 -30.48 -3.23
C THR A 376 4.83 -29.18 -3.07
N GLN A 377 6.06 -29.27 -2.61
CA GLN A 377 7.00 -28.17 -2.45
C GLN A 377 8.11 -28.21 -3.51
N ASN A 378 7.85 -28.84 -4.66
CA ASN A 378 8.79 -28.85 -5.79
C ASN A 378 8.97 -27.41 -6.31
N SER A 379 10.22 -26.93 -6.34
CA SER A 379 10.58 -25.56 -6.74
C SER A 379 10.38 -25.27 -8.23
N ALA A 380 10.20 -26.30 -9.07
CA ALA A 380 9.87 -26.13 -10.48
C ALA A 380 8.38 -25.80 -10.74
N LEU A 381 7.52 -25.89 -9.73
CA LEU A 381 6.06 -25.77 -9.89
C LEU A 381 5.54 -24.39 -9.46
N LEU A 382 5.41 -23.47 -10.40
CA LEU A 382 4.88 -22.13 -10.16
C LEU A 382 3.38 -22.13 -9.78
N GLY A 383 2.60 -23.08 -10.29
CA GLY A 383 1.17 -23.18 -9.98
C GLY A 383 0.84 -23.39 -8.49
N THR A 384 1.80 -23.81 -7.66
CA THR A 384 1.65 -23.87 -6.20
C THR A 384 1.71 -22.47 -5.58
N MET A 385 2.49 -21.54 -6.16
CA MET A 385 2.52 -20.14 -5.75
C MET A 385 1.19 -19.43 -6.05
N GLN A 386 0.64 -19.63 -7.27
CA GLN A 386 -0.62 -19.03 -7.67
C GLN A 386 -1.78 -19.38 -6.73
N ARG A 387 -1.73 -20.53 -6.07
CA ARG A 387 -2.78 -21.01 -5.16
C ARG A 387 -2.47 -20.75 -3.69
N ALA A 388 -1.24 -20.35 -3.37
CA ALA A 388 -0.84 -19.98 -2.03
C ALA A 388 -1.25 -18.52 -1.73
N ASN A 389 -1.66 -18.26 -0.49
CA ASN A 389 -1.82 -16.90 0.03
C ASN A 389 -0.83 -16.60 1.17
N CYS A 390 -0.01 -17.60 1.52
CA CYS A 390 1.05 -17.45 2.50
C CYS A 390 2.22 -18.40 2.22
N LEU A 391 3.35 -18.09 2.86
CA LEU A 391 4.50 -18.98 2.98
C LEU A 391 4.59 -19.46 4.43
N LEU A 392 4.45 -20.75 4.65
CA LEU A 392 4.68 -21.38 5.95
C LEU A 392 6.16 -21.27 6.31
N ARG A 393 6.48 -20.52 7.35
CA ARG A 393 7.85 -20.36 7.85
C ARG A 393 8.17 -21.48 8.84
N ILE A 394 9.21 -22.25 8.54
CA ILE A 394 9.76 -23.27 9.43
C ILE A 394 11.23 -22.95 9.67
N ASP A 395 11.55 -22.56 10.90
CA ASP A 395 12.87 -22.06 11.28
C ASP A 395 13.99 -23.11 11.11
N GLU A 396 15.23 -22.71 11.27
CA GLU A 396 16.42 -23.51 11.06
C GLU A 396 16.45 -24.76 11.95
N GLY A 397 17.16 -25.76 11.52
CA GLY A 397 17.29 -27.05 12.19
C GLY A 397 16.22 -28.07 11.79
N PRO A 398 16.50 -29.36 12.02
CA PRO A 398 15.53 -30.44 11.85
C PRO A 398 14.38 -30.28 12.85
N CYS A 399 13.14 -30.46 12.40
CA CYS A 399 11.97 -30.46 13.29
C CYS A 399 10.87 -31.38 12.78
N GLU A 400 9.95 -31.71 13.65
CA GLU A 400 8.73 -32.46 13.35
C GLU A 400 7.56 -31.72 14.01
N LEU A 401 6.79 -31.01 13.16
CA LEU A 401 5.59 -30.29 13.56
C LEU A 401 4.38 -31.22 13.43
N LYS A 402 3.39 -31.04 14.29
CA LYS A 402 2.17 -31.85 14.33
C LYS A 402 0.96 -30.99 13.93
N ALA A 403 -0.12 -31.66 13.53
CA ALA A 403 -1.41 -30.99 13.43
C ALA A 403 -1.77 -30.39 14.80
N GLY A 404 -2.22 -29.14 14.79
CA GLY A 404 -2.53 -28.36 16.01
C GLY A 404 -1.38 -27.48 16.50
N ASP A 405 -0.16 -27.64 15.99
CA ASP A 405 0.94 -26.74 16.34
C ASP A 405 0.73 -25.33 15.73
N VAL A 406 1.05 -24.30 16.52
CA VAL A 406 1.01 -22.90 16.05
C VAL A 406 2.32 -22.58 15.35
N VAL A 407 2.23 -22.01 14.16
CA VAL A 407 3.35 -21.70 13.29
C VAL A 407 3.23 -20.29 12.71
N ASP A 408 4.33 -19.73 12.28
CA ASP A 408 4.34 -18.45 11.58
C ASP A 408 4.11 -18.63 10.08
N VAL A 409 3.29 -17.77 9.51
CA VAL A 409 3.06 -17.68 8.06
C VAL A 409 3.35 -16.27 7.58
N VAL A 410 4.11 -16.13 6.51
CA VAL A 410 4.34 -14.87 5.81
C VAL A 410 3.18 -14.67 4.84
N ARG A 411 2.40 -13.62 5.01
CA ARG A 411 1.20 -13.33 4.22
C ARG A 411 1.60 -12.63 2.92
N VAL A 412 1.62 -13.37 1.82
CA VAL A 412 1.97 -12.80 0.49
C VAL A 412 0.78 -12.14 -0.21
N ASP A 413 -0.41 -12.30 0.32
CA ASP A 413 -1.66 -11.71 -0.15
C ASP A 413 -2.04 -10.38 0.54
N LEU A 414 -1.28 -9.97 1.56
CA LEU A 414 -1.51 -8.75 2.31
C LEU A 414 -0.38 -7.73 2.06
N PRO A 415 -0.71 -6.43 1.97
CA PRO A 415 0.33 -5.40 1.87
C PRO A 415 1.16 -5.30 3.16
N GLU A 416 2.36 -4.75 3.03
CA GLU A 416 3.25 -4.41 4.13
C GLU A 416 2.59 -3.39 5.06
N GLY A 417 2.87 -3.49 6.36
CA GLY A 417 2.26 -2.62 7.37
C GLY A 417 0.81 -2.97 7.73
N THR A 418 0.23 -4.04 7.16
CA THR A 418 -1.09 -4.51 7.58
C THR A 418 -1.05 -4.92 9.05
N VAL A 419 -1.91 -4.31 9.88
CA VAL A 419 -2.16 -4.72 11.27
C VAL A 419 -3.03 -5.96 11.25
N LEU A 420 -2.58 -7.05 11.89
CA LEU A 420 -3.20 -8.38 11.89
C LEU A 420 -3.91 -8.69 13.20
#